data_38f27a5235cfc46816d76e8ce377d894
#
_entry.id   38f27a5235cfc46816d76e8ce377d894
#
_cell.length_a   1.000
_cell.length_b   1.000
_cell.length_c   1.000
_cell.angle_alpha   90.00
_cell.angle_beta   90.00
_cell.angle_gamma   90.00
#
_symmetry.space_group_name_H-M   'P 1'
#
loop_
_entity.id
_entity.type
_entity.pdbx_description
1 polymer ?
#
loop_
_entity_poly.entity_id
_entity_poly.type
_entity_poly.pdbx_seq_one_letter_code
_entity_poly.pdbx_strand_id
1 'polypeptide(L)'
;MAAMHSLFPLMLPLDVYQLKYDGFIQVKDKEFRLRIEIPKDKSLKNLRLYGDWQLVHHLRGYEDLVKTRLQSVPDVTTFMIELQNILQSTIDSSKTPEAIIETLDTSVFPRLFKFHFTSTDSGKREHTLQVNISSKTSLKQLLQQFEEFIEQFNDLWFQLEEFDQRTVVIEPENPRKSDLSRRVFLGNHTSIQMTLDPSHPRMCPDCRFLGADHVVTPLRKLNAALSNWDMTATVLNNIERVLNIKFPEPSSQTKQDLSDECGICYTYRLDIGIPDAVCDNTQCSRPYHKSCLYEVCM
;
A
#
# COMPACT_ATOMS: atom_id res chain seq x y z
N MET A 1 -39.92 -22.58 -8.70
CA MET A 1 -38.85 -22.40 -7.68
C MET A 1 -37.59 -23.23 -7.95
N ALA A 2 -37.66 -24.41 -8.48
CA ALA A 2 -36.47 -25.15 -8.95
C ALA A 2 -35.73 -24.47 -10.12
N ALA A 3 -36.41 -23.60 -10.89
CA ALA A 3 -35.88 -22.98 -12.08
C ALA A 3 -34.76 -21.92 -11.79
N MET A 4 -34.88 -21.15 -10.71
CA MET A 4 -33.86 -20.10 -10.38
C MET A 4 -32.52 -20.72 -10.08
N HIS A 5 -32.45 -21.70 -9.18
CA HIS A 5 -31.21 -22.37 -8.81
C HIS A 5 -30.62 -23.22 -9.94
N SER A 6 -31.47 -23.76 -10.82
CA SER A 6 -31.03 -24.53 -11.99
C SER A 6 -30.40 -23.65 -13.07
N LEU A 7 -30.94 -22.44 -13.28
CA LEU A 7 -30.47 -21.51 -14.33
C LEU A 7 -29.39 -20.59 -13.83
N PHE A 8 -29.39 -20.23 -12.55
CA PHE A 8 -28.44 -19.34 -11.91
C PHE A 8 -27.85 -19.99 -10.64
N PRO A 9 -27.01 -21.01 -10.78
CA PRO A 9 -26.47 -21.77 -9.62
C PRO A 9 -25.63 -20.94 -8.66
N LEU A 10 -25.08 -19.82 -9.12
CA LEU A 10 -24.27 -18.91 -8.30
C LEU A 10 -25.11 -17.88 -7.53
N MET A 11 -26.45 -17.88 -7.70
CA MET A 11 -27.39 -17.01 -6.96
C MET A 11 -27.99 -17.77 -5.79
N LEU A 12 -27.58 -17.44 -4.57
CA LEU A 12 -28.00 -18.13 -3.34
C LEU A 12 -29.11 -17.36 -2.61
N PRO A 13 -30.17 -18.03 -2.14
CA PRO A 13 -31.17 -17.40 -1.29
C PRO A 13 -30.56 -17.10 0.10
N LEU A 14 -30.77 -15.88 0.59
CA LEU A 14 -30.30 -15.45 1.92
C LEU A 14 -31.35 -15.69 3.02
N ASP A 15 -32.62 -15.97 2.63
CA ASP A 15 -33.69 -16.19 3.57
C ASP A 15 -34.55 -17.42 3.18
N VAL A 16 -35.24 -17.95 4.18
CA VAL A 16 -36.12 -19.12 4.01
C VAL A 16 -37.29 -18.83 3.08
N TYR A 17 -37.73 -17.56 2.99
CA TYR A 17 -38.85 -17.13 2.15
C TYR A 17 -38.45 -16.85 0.70
N GLN A 18 -37.12 -16.93 0.41
CA GLN A 18 -36.55 -16.67 -0.91
C GLN A 18 -36.91 -15.26 -1.43
N LEU A 19 -36.94 -14.28 -0.53
CA LEU A 19 -37.19 -12.89 -0.87
C LEU A 19 -35.86 -12.11 -1.07
N LYS A 20 -34.75 -12.71 -0.68
CA LYS A 20 -33.43 -12.12 -0.86
C LYS A 20 -32.48 -13.13 -1.47
N TYR A 21 -31.76 -12.68 -2.50
CA TYR A 21 -30.73 -13.47 -3.18
C TYR A 21 -29.44 -12.65 -3.22
N ASP A 22 -28.31 -13.30 -3.06
CA ASP A 22 -26.97 -12.71 -3.26
C ASP A 22 -26.09 -13.72 -3.98
N GLY A 23 -25.32 -13.27 -4.94
CA GLY A 23 -24.45 -14.14 -5.71
C GLY A 23 -23.96 -13.48 -6.99
N PHE A 24 -23.75 -14.32 -8.00
CA PHE A 24 -23.17 -13.87 -9.26
C PHE A 24 -24.07 -14.28 -10.44
N ILE A 25 -24.19 -13.36 -11.40
CA ILE A 25 -24.72 -13.64 -12.73
C ILE A 25 -23.54 -13.78 -13.69
N GLN A 26 -23.44 -14.93 -14.33
CA GLN A 26 -22.40 -15.21 -15.30
C GLN A 26 -22.87 -14.83 -16.71
N VAL A 27 -22.06 -14.05 -17.41
CA VAL A 27 -22.28 -13.67 -18.81
C VAL A 27 -20.97 -13.84 -19.56
N LYS A 28 -20.89 -14.85 -20.46
CA LYS A 28 -19.65 -15.31 -21.07
C LYS A 28 -18.63 -15.73 -20.01
N ASP A 29 -17.44 -15.11 -20.05
CA ASP A 29 -16.30 -15.28 -19.15
C ASP A 29 -16.25 -14.27 -17.99
N LYS A 30 -17.32 -13.45 -17.85
CA LYS A 30 -17.41 -12.46 -16.77
C LYS A 30 -18.48 -12.84 -15.76
N GLU A 31 -18.20 -12.57 -14.50
CA GLU A 31 -19.11 -12.75 -13.38
C GLU A 31 -19.41 -11.39 -12.76
N PHE A 32 -20.70 -11.05 -12.63
CA PHE A 32 -21.14 -9.81 -12.03
C PHE A 32 -21.84 -10.11 -10.72
N ARG A 33 -21.41 -9.48 -9.64
CA ARG A 33 -22.08 -9.63 -8.35
C ARG A 33 -23.40 -8.89 -8.35
N LEU A 34 -24.46 -9.61 -7.94
CA LEU A 34 -25.82 -9.11 -7.90
C LEU A 34 -26.49 -9.54 -6.60
N ARG A 35 -27.15 -8.60 -5.94
CA ARG A 35 -28.06 -8.87 -4.83
C ARG A 35 -29.45 -8.38 -5.19
N ILE A 36 -30.46 -9.22 -4.92
CA ILE A 36 -31.86 -8.96 -5.21
C ILE A 36 -32.65 -8.98 -3.91
N GLU A 37 -33.46 -7.96 -3.68
CA GLU A 37 -34.41 -7.91 -2.58
C GLU A 37 -35.82 -7.76 -3.15
N ILE A 38 -36.64 -8.79 -2.94
CA ILE A 38 -38.04 -8.85 -3.37
C ILE A 38 -38.89 -8.37 -2.21
N PRO A 39 -39.80 -7.43 -2.39
CA PRO A 39 -40.76 -7.02 -1.36
C PRO A 39 -41.64 -8.16 -0.89
N LYS A 40 -42.19 -8.07 0.32
CA LYS A 40 -43.07 -9.09 0.93
C LYS A 40 -44.35 -9.33 0.13
N ASP A 41 -44.82 -8.34 -0.62
CA ASP A 41 -45.96 -8.43 -1.52
C ASP A 41 -45.66 -9.19 -2.83
N LYS A 42 -44.41 -9.65 -2.98
CA LYS A 42 -43.87 -10.31 -4.18
C LYS A 42 -44.01 -9.50 -5.47
N SER A 43 -44.28 -8.21 -5.36
CA SER A 43 -44.40 -7.31 -6.52
C SER A 43 -43.00 -6.99 -7.07
N LEU A 44 -42.76 -7.34 -8.33
CA LEU A 44 -41.50 -7.02 -9.00
C LEU A 44 -41.32 -5.53 -9.26
N LYS A 45 -42.41 -4.74 -9.21
CA LYS A 45 -42.35 -3.27 -9.43
C LYS A 45 -41.51 -2.56 -8.40
N ASN A 46 -41.44 -3.10 -7.18
CA ASN A 46 -40.66 -2.53 -6.06
C ASN A 46 -39.42 -3.36 -5.72
N LEU A 47 -38.98 -4.23 -6.61
CA LEU A 47 -37.78 -5.03 -6.47
C LEU A 47 -36.56 -4.11 -6.40
N ARG A 48 -35.67 -4.41 -5.47
CA ARG A 48 -34.40 -3.68 -5.32
C ARG A 48 -33.26 -4.53 -5.85
N LEU A 49 -32.48 -3.94 -6.75
CA LEU A 49 -31.26 -4.53 -7.30
C LEU A 49 -30.05 -3.79 -6.75
N TYR A 50 -29.07 -4.55 -6.31
CA TYR A 50 -27.76 -4.03 -5.90
C TYR A 50 -26.71 -4.79 -6.69
N GLY A 51 -25.95 -4.11 -7.50
CA GLY A 51 -24.89 -4.69 -8.31
C GLY A 51 -23.51 -4.16 -7.93
N ASP A 52 -22.48 -4.87 -8.34
CA ASP A 52 -21.13 -4.31 -8.30
C ASP A 52 -20.97 -3.18 -9.35
N TRP A 53 -19.83 -2.51 -9.29
CA TRP A 53 -19.55 -1.41 -10.21
C TRP A 53 -19.51 -1.84 -11.67
N GLN A 54 -19.10 -3.09 -11.97
CA GLN A 54 -19.05 -3.64 -13.34
C GLN A 54 -20.46 -3.83 -13.89
N LEU A 55 -21.36 -4.40 -13.09
CA LEU A 55 -22.77 -4.54 -13.45
C LEU A 55 -23.41 -3.17 -13.74
N VAL A 56 -23.22 -2.22 -12.82
CA VAL A 56 -23.75 -0.85 -12.96
C VAL A 56 -23.20 -0.17 -14.21
N HIS A 57 -21.90 -0.31 -14.48
CA HIS A 57 -21.26 0.26 -15.67
C HIS A 57 -21.87 -0.29 -16.96
N HIS A 58 -22.03 -1.62 -17.07
CA HIS A 58 -22.60 -2.24 -18.27
C HIS A 58 -24.09 -1.94 -18.45
N LEU A 59 -24.82 -1.65 -17.37
CA LEU A 59 -26.24 -1.30 -17.43
C LEU A 59 -26.47 0.22 -17.63
N ARG A 60 -25.42 1.02 -17.63
CA ARG A 60 -25.55 2.48 -17.80
C ARG A 60 -26.15 2.84 -19.16
N GLY A 61 -27.17 3.70 -19.13
CA GLY A 61 -27.97 4.05 -20.32
C GLY A 61 -29.05 3.02 -20.66
N TYR A 62 -29.12 1.90 -19.93
CA TYR A 62 -30.12 0.88 -20.06
C TYR A 62 -31.06 0.80 -18.85
N GLU A 63 -30.98 1.75 -17.92
CA GLU A 63 -31.76 1.75 -16.66
C GLU A 63 -33.23 1.76 -16.91
N ASP A 64 -33.72 2.52 -17.87
CA ASP A 64 -35.13 2.58 -18.21
C ASP A 64 -35.60 1.30 -18.92
N LEU A 65 -34.75 0.67 -19.71
CA LEU A 65 -35.01 -0.64 -20.30
C LEU A 65 -35.11 -1.71 -19.21
N VAL A 66 -34.20 -1.73 -18.26
CA VAL A 66 -34.23 -2.68 -17.12
C VAL A 66 -35.49 -2.48 -16.29
N LYS A 67 -35.88 -1.23 -15.99
CA LYS A 67 -37.14 -0.91 -15.28
C LYS A 67 -38.38 -1.36 -16.07
N THR A 68 -38.42 -1.12 -17.38
CA THR A 68 -39.52 -1.53 -18.24
C THR A 68 -39.65 -3.07 -18.27
N ARG A 69 -38.53 -3.77 -18.40
CA ARG A 69 -38.53 -5.25 -18.37
C ARG A 69 -38.97 -5.76 -17.02
N LEU A 70 -38.49 -5.20 -15.93
CA LEU A 70 -38.90 -5.56 -14.57
C LEU A 70 -40.43 -5.44 -14.36
N GLN A 71 -41.07 -4.49 -15.03
CA GLN A 71 -42.53 -4.31 -14.96
C GLN A 71 -43.33 -5.28 -15.85
N SER A 72 -42.71 -5.81 -16.90
CA SER A 72 -43.36 -6.64 -17.92
C SER A 72 -43.17 -8.15 -17.68
N VAL A 73 -42.23 -8.56 -16.85
CA VAL A 73 -41.97 -10.00 -16.61
C VAL A 73 -42.81 -10.57 -15.46
N PRO A 74 -43.19 -11.86 -15.53
CA PRO A 74 -44.07 -12.49 -14.54
C PRO A 74 -43.35 -12.87 -13.24
N ASP A 75 -42.04 -13.14 -13.28
CA ASP A 75 -41.27 -13.65 -12.15
C ASP A 75 -39.82 -13.23 -12.22
N VAL A 76 -39.09 -13.40 -11.07
CA VAL A 76 -37.69 -13.03 -10.92
C VAL A 76 -36.75 -13.82 -11.82
N THR A 77 -37.06 -15.10 -12.07
CA THR A 77 -36.23 -15.95 -12.93
C THR A 77 -36.23 -15.45 -14.37
N THR A 78 -37.43 -15.11 -14.88
CA THR A 78 -37.57 -14.49 -16.21
C THR A 78 -36.87 -13.15 -16.28
N PHE A 79 -36.97 -12.33 -15.21
CA PHE A 79 -36.23 -11.07 -15.13
C PHE A 79 -34.71 -11.29 -15.20
N MET A 80 -34.17 -12.30 -14.51
CA MET A 80 -32.74 -12.61 -14.53
C MET A 80 -32.26 -13.02 -15.93
N ILE A 81 -33.08 -13.76 -16.70
CA ILE A 81 -32.76 -14.10 -18.08
C ILE A 81 -32.69 -12.83 -18.95
N GLU A 82 -33.67 -11.94 -18.80
CA GLU A 82 -33.70 -10.67 -19.53
C GLU A 82 -32.50 -9.78 -19.17
N LEU A 83 -32.15 -9.71 -17.88
CA LEU A 83 -30.98 -8.98 -17.42
C LEU A 83 -29.70 -9.56 -18.02
N GLN A 84 -29.57 -10.89 -18.07
CA GLN A 84 -28.43 -11.56 -18.68
C GLN A 84 -28.31 -11.23 -20.18
N ASN A 85 -29.42 -11.17 -20.90
CA ASN A 85 -29.44 -10.80 -22.32
C ASN A 85 -29.06 -9.33 -22.54
N ILE A 86 -29.50 -8.42 -21.67
CA ILE A 86 -29.09 -7.01 -21.72
C ILE A 86 -27.59 -6.90 -21.49
N LEU A 87 -27.07 -7.55 -20.46
CA LEU A 87 -25.63 -7.55 -20.17
C LEU A 87 -24.81 -8.15 -21.31
N GLN A 88 -25.30 -9.24 -21.93
CA GLN A 88 -24.65 -9.83 -23.09
C GLN A 88 -24.49 -8.82 -24.24
N SER A 89 -25.57 -8.09 -24.56
CA SER A 89 -25.57 -7.10 -25.64
C SER A 89 -24.66 -5.89 -25.31
N THR A 90 -24.59 -5.48 -24.04
CA THR A 90 -23.72 -4.37 -23.61
C THR A 90 -22.25 -4.75 -23.65
N ILE A 91 -21.89 -5.98 -23.25
CA ILE A 91 -20.52 -6.49 -23.35
C ILE A 91 -20.05 -6.54 -24.80
N ASP A 92 -20.94 -6.95 -25.72
CA ASP A 92 -20.62 -7.02 -27.15
C ASP A 92 -20.42 -5.64 -27.80
N SER A 93 -21.04 -4.62 -27.25
CA SER A 93 -20.96 -3.24 -27.75
C SER A 93 -19.91 -2.37 -27.09
N SER A 94 -19.37 -2.76 -25.91
CA SER A 94 -18.40 -1.96 -25.18
C SER A 94 -16.99 -2.06 -25.75
N LYS A 95 -16.51 -0.96 -26.30
CA LYS A 95 -15.11 -0.77 -26.73
C LYS A 95 -14.37 -0.02 -25.62
N THR A 96 -13.40 -0.71 -24.99
CA THR A 96 -12.31 -0.23 -24.13
C THR A 96 -12.55 0.02 -22.63
N PRO A 97 -11.59 -0.42 -21.75
CA PRO A 97 -11.63 -0.25 -20.29
C PRO A 97 -11.45 1.18 -19.79
N GLU A 98 -10.86 2.07 -20.60
CA GLU A 98 -10.48 3.43 -20.20
C GLU A 98 -11.67 4.38 -19.99
N ALA A 99 -12.81 4.12 -20.63
CA ALA A 99 -14.04 4.90 -20.46
C ALA A 99 -14.74 4.66 -19.11
N ILE A 100 -14.29 3.66 -18.32
CA ILE A 100 -14.95 3.25 -17.07
C ILE A 100 -14.79 4.28 -15.97
N ILE A 101 -13.62 4.94 -15.90
CA ILE A 101 -13.28 5.89 -14.81
C ILE A 101 -14.06 7.20 -14.94
N GLU A 102 -14.36 7.66 -16.15
CA GLU A 102 -14.98 8.97 -16.39
C GLU A 102 -16.46 9.07 -16.00
N THR A 103 -17.11 7.94 -15.75
CA THR A 103 -18.57 7.91 -15.78
C THR A 103 -19.26 7.37 -14.54
N LEU A 104 -18.51 6.98 -13.48
CA LEU A 104 -19.13 6.49 -12.24
C LEU A 104 -19.69 7.65 -11.42
N ASP A 105 -20.99 7.85 -11.47
CA ASP A 105 -21.70 8.77 -10.59
C ASP A 105 -22.00 8.08 -9.25
N THR A 106 -21.34 8.53 -8.19
CA THR A 106 -21.49 7.99 -6.82
C THR A 106 -22.82 8.34 -6.19
N SER A 107 -23.65 9.18 -6.81
CA SER A 107 -24.95 9.60 -6.27
C SER A 107 -25.98 8.47 -6.27
N VAL A 108 -25.79 7.44 -7.11
CA VAL A 108 -26.76 6.34 -7.30
C VAL A 108 -26.62 5.22 -6.26
N PHE A 109 -25.39 5.02 -5.68
CA PHE A 109 -25.13 3.91 -4.75
C PHE A 109 -24.24 4.30 -3.54
N PRO A 110 -24.78 4.98 -2.52
CA PRO A 110 -23.95 5.63 -1.51
C PRO A 110 -23.36 4.74 -0.41
N ARG A 111 -23.54 3.42 -0.36
CA ARG A 111 -23.23 2.68 0.87
C ARG A 111 -22.49 1.33 0.79
N LEU A 112 -22.05 0.84 -0.35
CA LEU A 112 -21.60 -0.58 -0.42
C LEU A 112 -20.30 -0.87 -1.16
N PHE A 113 -19.56 0.11 -1.67
CA PHE A 113 -18.39 -0.21 -2.48
C PHE A 113 -17.06 0.21 -1.81
N LYS A 114 -16.18 -0.77 -1.68
CA LYS A 114 -14.75 -0.53 -1.49
C LYS A 114 -14.11 -0.48 -2.86
N PHE A 115 -13.54 0.66 -3.21
CA PHE A 115 -12.76 0.79 -4.43
C PHE A 115 -11.29 0.63 -4.10
N HIS A 116 -10.60 -0.10 -4.96
CA HIS A 116 -9.15 -0.21 -4.94
C HIS A 116 -8.65 0.50 -6.19
N PHE A 117 -7.94 1.61 -5.99
CA PHE A 117 -7.22 2.28 -7.05
C PHE A 117 -5.77 1.85 -7.00
N THR A 118 -5.23 1.45 -8.14
CA THR A 118 -3.79 1.22 -8.28
C THR A 118 -3.26 2.27 -9.22
N SER A 119 -2.24 3.01 -8.81
CA SER A 119 -1.53 3.98 -9.64
C SER A 119 -0.04 3.79 -9.49
N THR A 120 0.70 4.14 -10.56
CA THR A 120 2.16 4.05 -10.60
C THR A 120 2.72 5.47 -10.60
N ASP A 121 3.62 5.77 -9.67
CA ASP A 121 4.31 7.06 -9.62
C ASP A 121 5.39 7.19 -10.70
N SER A 122 5.99 8.37 -10.82
CA SER A 122 7.06 8.63 -11.78
C SER A 122 8.32 7.80 -11.53
N GLY A 123 8.50 7.27 -10.32
CA GLY A 123 9.55 6.32 -9.95
C GLY A 123 9.22 4.85 -10.27
N LYS A 124 8.11 4.58 -10.99
CA LYS A 124 7.61 3.24 -11.36
C LYS A 124 7.22 2.35 -10.17
N ARG A 125 6.87 2.94 -9.03
CA ARG A 125 6.39 2.23 -7.84
C ARG A 125 4.88 2.16 -7.85
N GLU A 126 4.33 0.98 -7.56
CA GLU A 126 2.88 0.79 -7.48
C GLU A 126 2.34 1.18 -6.10
N HIS A 127 1.25 1.92 -6.10
CA HIS A 127 0.52 2.36 -4.92
C HIS A 127 -0.93 1.96 -5.03
N THR A 128 -1.52 1.55 -3.90
CA THR A 128 -2.93 1.15 -3.84
C THR A 128 -3.68 2.02 -2.83
N LEU A 129 -4.77 2.65 -3.28
CA LEU A 129 -5.72 3.38 -2.44
C LEU A 129 -6.99 2.56 -2.27
N GLN A 130 -7.37 2.32 -1.02
CA GLN A 130 -8.67 1.74 -0.69
C GLN A 130 -9.60 2.84 -0.18
N VAL A 131 -10.73 3.04 -0.86
CA VAL A 131 -11.70 4.08 -0.53
C VAL A 131 -13.05 3.47 -0.17
N ASN A 132 -13.59 3.90 0.95
CA ASN A 132 -15.01 3.67 1.31
C ASN A 132 -15.78 4.93 0.90
N ILE A 133 -16.57 4.85 -0.16
CA ILE A 133 -17.30 6.03 -0.65
C ILE A 133 -18.53 6.26 0.20
N SER A 134 -18.55 7.39 0.88
CA SER A 134 -19.71 7.90 1.63
C SER A 134 -20.20 9.27 1.15
N SER A 135 -19.54 9.89 0.16
CA SER A 135 -19.79 11.27 -0.25
C SER A 135 -19.94 11.44 -1.77
N LYS A 136 -20.40 12.61 -2.19
CA LYS A 136 -20.65 13.02 -3.59
C LYS A 136 -19.37 13.28 -4.42
N THR A 137 -18.22 12.77 -4.01
CA THR A 137 -16.95 13.03 -4.70
C THR A 137 -16.83 12.12 -5.92
N SER A 138 -16.44 12.67 -7.05
CA SER A 138 -16.19 11.94 -8.29
C SER A 138 -14.97 11.01 -8.13
N LEU A 139 -15.05 9.77 -8.62
CA LEU A 139 -13.92 8.82 -8.62
C LEU A 139 -12.71 9.36 -9.38
N LYS A 140 -12.93 10.13 -10.46
CA LYS A 140 -11.86 10.79 -11.21
C LYS A 140 -11.11 11.81 -10.35
N GLN A 141 -11.83 12.61 -9.55
CA GLN A 141 -11.21 13.56 -8.63
C GLN A 141 -10.43 12.86 -7.52
N LEU A 142 -10.94 11.74 -7.00
CA LEU A 142 -10.23 10.94 -5.99
C LEU A 142 -8.96 10.32 -6.55
N LEU A 143 -9.01 9.78 -7.76
CA LEU A 143 -7.83 9.24 -8.43
C LEU A 143 -6.78 10.33 -8.67
N GLN A 144 -7.19 11.48 -9.21
CA GLN A 144 -6.29 12.61 -9.43
C GLN A 144 -5.64 13.09 -8.13
N GLN A 145 -6.42 13.25 -7.06
CA GLN A 145 -5.89 13.63 -5.73
C GLN A 145 -4.92 12.57 -5.19
N PHE A 146 -5.19 11.29 -5.44
CA PHE A 146 -4.30 10.21 -5.03
C PHE A 146 -2.98 10.26 -5.80
N GLU A 147 -3.01 10.44 -7.12
CA GLU A 147 -1.82 10.57 -7.96
C GLU A 147 -0.98 11.80 -7.56
N GLU A 148 -1.63 12.95 -7.37
CA GLU A 148 -0.96 14.16 -6.88
C GLU A 148 -0.33 13.95 -5.48
N PHE A 149 -1.01 13.19 -4.61
CA PHE A 149 -0.51 12.89 -3.27
C PHE A 149 0.71 11.97 -3.30
N ILE A 150 0.70 10.90 -4.09
CA ILE A 150 1.85 9.99 -4.19
C ILE A 150 3.07 10.66 -4.81
N GLU A 151 2.87 11.55 -5.80
CA GLU A 151 3.98 12.28 -6.43
C GLU A 151 4.72 13.20 -5.46
N GLN A 152 4.05 13.72 -4.42
CA GLN A 152 4.70 14.55 -3.39
C GLN A 152 5.80 13.80 -2.64
N PHE A 153 5.68 12.47 -2.50
CA PHE A 153 6.64 11.64 -1.79
C PHE A 153 7.69 11.00 -2.70
N ASN A 154 7.63 11.25 -4.00
CA ASN A 154 8.52 10.62 -4.97
C ASN A 154 9.99 10.87 -4.67
N ASP A 155 10.37 12.13 -4.35
CA ASP A 155 11.75 12.47 -4.00
C ASP A 155 12.19 11.83 -2.67
N LEU A 156 11.32 11.78 -1.65
CA LEU A 156 11.59 11.08 -0.39
C LEU A 156 11.90 9.60 -0.62
N TRP A 157 11.06 8.92 -1.38
CA TRP A 157 11.26 7.49 -1.67
C TRP A 157 12.50 7.25 -2.50
N PHE A 158 12.82 8.16 -3.44
CA PHE A 158 14.07 8.10 -4.19
C PHE A 158 15.29 8.18 -3.28
N GLN A 159 15.30 9.10 -2.30
CA GLN A 159 16.39 9.21 -1.31
C GLN A 159 16.52 7.94 -0.47
N LEU A 160 15.39 7.40 0.03
CA LEU A 160 15.38 6.17 0.83
C LEU A 160 15.83 4.94 0.04
N GLU A 161 15.36 4.79 -1.20
CA GLU A 161 15.74 3.69 -2.09
C GLU A 161 17.23 3.74 -2.45
N GLU A 162 17.82 4.93 -2.59
CA GLU A 162 19.27 5.06 -2.82
C GLU A 162 20.06 4.50 -1.66
N PHE A 163 19.65 4.74 -0.40
CA PHE A 163 20.27 4.11 0.77
C PHE A 163 20.09 2.59 0.75
N ASP A 164 18.88 2.10 0.47
CA ASP A 164 18.56 0.67 0.45
C ASP A 164 19.36 -0.09 -0.61
N GLN A 165 19.67 0.55 -1.74
CA GLN A 165 20.40 -0.08 -2.86
C GLN A 165 21.92 0.05 -2.76
N ARG A 166 22.44 1.18 -2.26
CA ARG A 166 23.87 1.50 -2.29
C ARG A 166 24.59 1.29 -0.97
N THR A 167 23.84 1.05 0.11
CA THR A 167 24.44 0.92 1.44
C THR A 167 23.93 -0.33 2.16
N VAL A 168 24.61 -0.67 3.25
CA VAL A 168 24.20 -1.80 4.10
C VAL A 168 23.27 -1.28 5.19
N VAL A 169 21.94 -1.41 4.97
CA VAL A 169 20.92 -1.03 5.95
C VAL A 169 20.78 -2.12 7.00
N ILE A 170 20.96 -1.74 8.26
CA ILE A 170 20.84 -2.61 9.43
C ILE A 170 19.42 -2.61 9.96
N GLU A 171 18.80 -1.43 10.05
CA GLU A 171 17.42 -1.24 10.53
C GLU A 171 16.70 -0.19 9.67
N PRO A 172 15.44 -0.50 9.31
CA PRO A 172 14.73 -1.77 9.50
C PRO A 172 15.28 -2.88 8.59
N GLU A 173 15.18 -4.15 9.02
CA GLU A 173 15.65 -5.32 8.24
C GLU A 173 14.95 -5.44 6.88
N ASN A 174 13.66 -5.14 6.85
CA ASN A 174 12.84 -5.08 5.64
C ASN A 174 12.23 -3.69 5.52
N PRO A 175 12.91 -2.73 4.89
CA PRO A 175 12.45 -1.36 4.80
C PRO A 175 11.13 -1.24 4.05
N ARG A 176 10.19 -0.47 4.62
CA ARG A 176 8.92 -0.12 3.97
C ARG A 176 8.96 1.33 3.51
N LYS A 177 8.08 1.69 2.58
CA LYS A 177 7.93 3.09 2.11
C LYS A 177 7.48 4.05 3.21
N SER A 178 6.84 3.54 4.27
CA SER A 178 6.43 4.31 5.45
C SER A 178 7.54 4.55 6.46
N ASP A 179 8.63 3.82 6.36
CA ASP A 179 9.73 3.88 7.33
C ASP A 179 10.69 5.00 6.92
N LEU A 180 10.60 6.12 7.61
CA LEU A 180 11.40 7.32 7.31
C LEU A 180 12.84 7.25 7.83
N SER A 181 13.13 6.27 8.68
CA SER A 181 14.43 6.08 9.31
C SER A 181 15.20 4.93 8.67
N ARG A 182 16.51 5.11 8.56
CA ARG A 182 17.46 4.06 8.17
C ARG A 182 18.64 4.09 9.12
N ARG A 183 19.04 2.91 9.62
CA ARG A 183 20.31 2.70 10.28
C ARG A 183 21.25 2.01 9.33
N VAL A 184 22.33 2.67 8.99
CA VAL A 184 23.28 2.25 7.95
C VAL A 184 24.64 1.96 8.57
N PHE A 185 25.24 0.87 8.15
CA PHE A 185 26.59 0.48 8.57
C PHE A 185 27.66 1.37 7.96
N LEU A 186 28.65 1.75 8.78
CA LEU A 186 29.80 2.59 8.38
C LEU A 186 31.14 1.84 8.41
N GLY A 187 31.15 0.59 8.87
CA GLY A 187 32.38 -0.15 9.18
C GLY A 187 32.79 -0.05 10.65
N ASN A 188 33.71 -0.91 11.09
CA ASN A 188 34.31 -0.90 12.44
C ASN A 188 33.26 -0.80 13.57
N HIS A 189 32.24 -1.64 13.55
CA HIS A 189 31.12 -1.66 14.51
C HIS A 189 30.42 -0.29 14.69
N THR A 190 30.50 0.55 13.67
CA THR A 190 29.92 1.90 13.69
C THR A 190 28.75 1.96 12.71
N SER A 191 27.70 2.67 13.08
CA SER A 191 26.54 2.92 12.23
C SER A 191 26.02 4.34 12.39
N ILE A 192 25.33 4.82 11.38
CA ILE A 192 24.58 6.07 11.41
C ILE A 192 23.09 5.75 11.30
N GLN A 193 22.31 6.25 12.22
CA GLN A 193 20.86 6.27 12.15
C GLN A 193 20.41 7.63 11.62
N MET A 194 19.59 7.63 10.57
CA MET A 194 19.11 8.83 9.91
C MET A 194 17.60 8.79 9.83
N THR A 195 16.96 9.95 9.99
CA THR A 195 15.51 10.12 9.78
C THR A 195 15.32 11.27 8.80
N LEU A 196 14.68 10.97 7.65
CA LEU A 196 14.40 11.95 6.62
C LEU A 196 13.10 12.69 6.92
N ASP A 197 13.06 13.99 6.62
CA ASP A 197 11.82 14.78 6.68
C ASP A 197 11.03 14.61 5.38
N PRO A 198 9.80 14.10 5.41
CA PRO A 198 8.97 13.94 4.22
C PRO A 198 8.69 15.26 3.48
N SER A 199 8.65 16.37 4.23
CA SER A 199 8.39 17.69 3.65
C SER A 199 9.62 18.28 2.95
N HIS A 200 10.81 17.86 3.37
CA HIS A 200 12.09 18.37 2.87
C HIS A 200 13.11 17.23 2.71
N PRO A 201 12.86 16.28 1.79
CA PRO A 201 13.62 15.02 1.74
C PRO A 201 15.09 15.16 1.38
N ARG A 202 15.52 16.31 0.84
CA ARG A 202 16.92 16.62 0.50
C ARG A 202 17.66 17.43 1.55
N MET A 203 16.97 17.89 2.59
CA MET A 203 17.64 18.55 3.71
C MET A 203 18.50 17.55 4.49
N CYS A 204 19.46 18.10 5.25
CA CYS A 204 20.25 17.27 6.15
C CYS A 204 19.34 16.55 7.14
N PRO A 205 19.33 15.21 7.14
CA PRO A 205 18.46 14.45 8.04
C PRO A 205 18.94 14.59 9.49
N ASP A 206 18.04 14.25 10.43
CA ASP A 206 18.46 14.03 11.81
C ASP A 206 19.34 12.78 11.88
N CYS A 207 20.60 12.97 12.29
CA CYS A 207 21.62 11.94 12.27
C CYS A 207 22.14 11.62 13.68
N ARG A 208 22.11 10.33 14.01
CA ARG A 208 22.69 9.79 15.25
C ARG A 208 23.76 8.76 14.92
N PHE A 209 24.99 9.01 15.35
CA PHE A 209 26.10 8.08 15.21
C PHE A 209 26.13 7.12 16.40
N LEU A 210 26.32 5.83 16.11
CA LEU A 210 26.36 4.73 17.08
C LEU A 210 27.65 3.97 16.85
N GLY A 211 28.44 3.81 17.90
CA GLY A 211 29.78 3.19 17.87
C GLY A 211 30.67 3.66 18.99
N ALA A 212 31.92 3.21 19.01
CA ALA A 212 32.92 3.62 19.99
C ALA A 212 33.22 5.13 19.87
N ASP A 213 33.36 5.83 20.99
CA ASP A 213 33.47 7.30 21.01
C ASP A 213 34.67 7.83 20.20
N HIS A 214 35.78 7.12 20.19
CA HIS A 214 36.95 7.51 19.41
C HIS A 214 36.74 7.49 17.90
N VAL A 215 35.79 6.64 17.40
CA VAL A 215 35.40 6.56 15.99
C VAL A 215 34.32 7.58 15.67
N VAL A 216 33.34 7.75 16.56
CA VAL A 216 32.11 8.55 16.30
C VAL A 216 32.37 10.05 16.48
N THR A 217 33.30 10.45 17.38
CA THR A 217 33.58 11.86 17.68
C THR A 217 33.99 12.67 16.44
N PRO A 218 34.86 12.18 15.54
CA PRO A 218 35.16 12.88 14.30
C PRO A 218 33.97 13.04 13.37
N LEU A 219 33.01 12.08 13.38
CA LEU A 219 31.83 12.05 12.51
C LEU A 219 30.70 12.99 12.99
N ARG A 220 30.64 13.27 14.29
CA ARG A 220 29.68 14.24 14.90
C ARG A 220 29.80 15.68 14.36
N LYS A 221 30.84 15.96 13.56
CA LYS A 221 31.03 17.25 12.89
C LYS A 221 30.01 17.52 11.75
N LEU A 222 29.14 16.59 11.42
CA LEU A 222 28.15 16.77 10.37
C LEU A 222 27.32 18.05 10.58
N ASN A 223 26.87 18.31 11.81
CA ASN A 223 26.10 19.51 12.14
C ASN A 223 26.86 20.82 11.93
N ALA A 224 28.19 20.80 12.08
CA ALA A 224 29.01 21.97 11.81
C ALA A 224 29.30 22.20 10.32
N ALA A 225 29.06 21.20 9.49
CA ALA A 225 29.34 21.23 8.05
C ALA A 225 28.09 21.47 7.19
N LEU A 226 26.97 21.87 7.80
CA LEU A 226 25.71 22.17 7.09
C LEU A 226 25.87 23.27 6.03
N SER A 227 26.80 24.19 6.20
CA SER A 227 27.16 25.22 5.19
C SER A 227 27.62 24.62 3.86
N ASN A 228 28.10 23.40 3.86
CA ASN A 228 28.56 22.68 2.68
C ASN A 228 27.50 21.73 2.11
N TRP A 229 26.25 21.76 2.63
CA TRP A 229 25.18 20.89 2.16
C TRP A 229 24.64 21.37 0.82
N ASP A 230 24.59 20.47 -0.17
CA ASP A 230 24.12 20.76 -1.52
C ASP A 230 22.70 20.19 -1.72
N MET A 231 21.71 21.06 -1.82
CA MET A 231 20.30 20.68 -2.02
C MET A 231 20.01 20.04 -3.38
N THR A 232 20.93 20.12 -4.33
CA THR A 232 20.79 19.50 -5.65
C THR A 232 21.29 18.05 -5.68
N ALA A 233 22.21 17.71 -4.76
CA ALA A 233 22.73 16.37 -4.58
C ALA A 233 21.79 15.50 -3.71
N THR A 234 21.96 14.19 -3.79
CA THR A 234 21.23 13.27 -2.91
C THR A 234 21.77 13.34 -1.48
N VAL A 235 20.93 12.94 -0.52
CA VAL A 235 21.32 12.90 0.91
C VAL A 235 22.53 11.99 1.11
N LEU A 236 22.55 10.83 0.46
CA LEU A 236 23.68 9.89 0.52
C LEU A 236 25.00 10.54 0.04
N ASN A 237 24.98 11.16 -1.14
CA ASN A 237 26.16 11.81 -1.70
C ASN A 237 26.61 12.99 -0.84
N ASN A 238 25.68 13.73 -0.25
CA ASN A 238 26.02 14.82 0.69
C ASN A 238 26.73 14.30 1.94
N ILE A 239 26.21 13.24 2.55
CA ILE A 239 26.82 12.64 3.75
C ILE A 239 28.22 12.13 3.43
N GLU A 240 28.39 11.38 2.33
CA GLU A 240 29.72 10.91 1.90
C GLU A 240 30.71 12.05 1.72
N ARG A 241 30.27 13.13 1.06
CA ARG A 241 31.09 14.31 0.78
C ARG A 241 31.46 15.09 2.06
N VAL A 242 30.45 15.37 2.90
CA VAL A 242 30.61 16.19 4.11
C VAL A 242 31.43 15.48 5.17
N LEU A 243 31.25 14.18 5.35
CA LEU A 243 32.01 13.37 6.30
C LEU A 243 33.33 12.83 5.73
N ASN A 244 33.52 12.96 4.41
CA ASN A 244 34.65 12.37 3.69
C ASN A 244 34.76 10.86 3.92
N ILE A 245 33.64 10.16 3.84
CA ILE A 245 33.52 8.71 4.00
C ILE A 245 32.95 8.08 2.76
N LYS A 246 33.12 6.76 2.64
CA LYS A 246 32.37 5.93 1.68
C LYS A 246 31.60 4.87 2.45
N PHE A 247 30.32 4.72 2.13
CA PHE A 247 29.54 3.64 2.70
C PHE A 247 29.97 2.30 2.12
N PRO A 248 30.03 1.24 2.94
CA PRO A 248 30.22 -0.12 2.44
C PRO A 248 29.11 -0.53 1.49
N GLU A 249 29.47 -1.15 0.37
CA GLU A 249 28.49 -1.67 -0.59
C GLU A 249 27.82 -2.95 -0.05
N PRO A 250 26.54 -3.20 -0.40
CA PRO A 250 25.83 -4.40 0.01
C PRO A 250 26.42 -5.63 -0.69
N SER A 251 27.35 -6.32 -0.05
CA SER A 251 27.89 -7.60 -0.50
C SER A 251 27.43 -8.75 0.40
N SER A 252 27.43 -9.99 -0.12
CA SER A 252 27.05 -11.15 0.68
C SER A 252 27.98 -11.40 1.89
N GLN A 253 29.24 -10.98 1.80
CA GLN A 253 30.20 -11.06 2.90
C GLN A 253 29.92 -10.03 3.98
N THR A 254 29.52 -8.82 3.61
CA THR A 254 29.23 -7.74 4.56
C THR A 254 28.03 -8.07 5.47
N LYS A 255 27.06 -8.87 5.00
CA LYS A 255 25.92 -9.31 5.82
C LYS A 255 26.32 -10.32 6.91
N GLN A 256 27.34 -11.14 6.68
CA GLN A 256 27.87 -12.07 7.68
C GLN A 256 28.73 -11.33 8.74
N ASP A 257 29.47 -10.31 8.34
CA ASP A 257 30.28 -9.47 9.24
C ASP A 257 29.41 -8.55 10.12
N LEU A 258 28.14 -8.36 9.76
CA LEU A 258 27.17 -7.55 10.52
C LEU A 258 26.49 -8.33 11.66
N SER A 259 26.67 -9.63 11.76
CA SER A 259 26.19 -10.44 12.88
C SER A 259 27.08 -10.27 14.11
N ASP A 260 27.38 -9.02 14.48
CA ASP A 260 28.10 -8.72 15.70
C ASP A 260 27.22 -9.07 16.90
N GLU A 261 27.44 -10.27 17.42
CA GLU A 261 26.78 -10.76 18.61
C GLU A 261 27.21 -9.95 19.82
N CYS A 262 26.28 -9.67 20.70
CA CYS A 262 26.56 -9.04 21.97
C CYS A 262 27.61 -9.85 22.75
N GLY A 263 28.69 -9.20 23.20
CA GLY A 263 29.76 -9.88 23.95
C GLY A 263 29.34 -10.45 25.32
N ILE A 264 28.09 -10.22 25.75
CA ILE A 264 27.52 -10.73 27.01
C ILE A 264 26.54 -11.88 26.75
N CYS A 265 25.48 -11.65 25.98
CA CYS A 265 24.44 -12.65 25.74
C CYS A 265 24.67 -13.50 24.49
N TYR A 266 25.67 -13.18 23.68
CA TYR A 266 26.03 -13.90 22.46
C TYR A 266 24.89 -14.01 21.43
N THR A 267 23.96 -13.05 21.45
CA THR A 267 22.89 -12.94 20.44
C THR A 267 23.02 -11.63 19.69
N TYR A 268 22.66 -11.67 18.42
CA TYR A 268 22.60 -10.48 17.56
C TYR A 268 21.42 -9.57 17.94
N ARG A 269 20.27 -10.17 18.27
CA ARG A 269 19.06 -9.42 18.63
C ARG A 269 18.53 -9.92 19.97
N LEU A 270 18.31 -9.00 20.89
CA LEU A 270 17.63 -9.24 22.16
C LEU A 270 16.34 -8.40 22.17
N ASP A 271 15.19 -9.04 22.28
CA ASP A 271 13.86 -8.43 22.10
C ASP A 271 13.75 -7.66 20.78
N ILE A 272 13.73 -6.32 20.86
CA ILE A 272 13.60 -5.43 19.70
C ILE A 272 14.95 -4.77 19.35
N GLY A 273 15.98 -4.94 20.17
CA GLY A 273 17.25 -4.21 20.06
C GLY A 273 18.38 -5.05 19.51
N ILE A 274 19.26 -4.40 18.73
CA ILE A 274 20.57 -4.91 18.35
C ILE A 274 21.63 -4.29 19.25
N PRO A 275 22.87 -4.87 19.35
CA PRO A 275 23.93 -4.30 20.14
C PRO A 275 24.28 -2.89 19.64
N ASP A 276 24.02 -1.87 20.46
CA ASP A 276 24.18 -0.45 20.11
C ASP A 276 25.21 0.29 20.94
N ALA A 277 25.79 -0.38 21.92
CA ALA A 277 26.93 0.09 22.71
C ALA A 277 28.19 -0.68 22.31
N VAL A 278 29.29 0.03 22.05
CA VAL A 278 30.55 -0.57 21.64
C VAL A 278 31.61 -0.21 22.69
N CYS A 279 32.48 -1.17 23.02
CA CYS A 279 33.57 -0.95 23.95
C CYS A 279 34.59 0.05 23.37
N ASP A 280 34.93 1.09 24.13
CA ASP A 280 35.88 2.13 23.70
C ASP A 280 37.35 1.67 23.70
N ASN A 281 37.64 0.51 24.28
CA ASN A 281 38.96 -0.07 24.22
C ASN A 281 39.28 -0.53 22.79
N THR A 282 40.24 0.06 22.14
CA THR A 282 40.66 -0.22 20.76
C THR A 282 41.04 -1.67 20.50
N GLN A 283 41.46 -2.42 21.54
CA GLN A 283 41.78 -3.85 21.44
C GLN A 283 40.57 -4.73 21.61
N CYS A 284 39.44 -4.23 22.15
CA CYS A 284 38.22 -4.97 22.38
C CYS A 284 37.20 -4.73 21.27
N SER A 285 36.75 -3.48 21.12
CA SER A 285 35.77 -2.99 20.16
C SER A 285 34.50 -3.88 19.98
N ARG A 286 34.15 -4.70 20.98
CA ARG A 286 32.99 -5.59 20.93
C ARG A 286 31.69 -4.81 21.15
N PRO A 287 30.64 -5.15 20.43
CA PRO A 287 29.34 -4.57 20.64
C PRO A 287 28.58 -5.25 21.77
N TYR A 288 27.69 -4.51 22.43
CA TYR A 288 26.87 -4.95 23.54
C TYR A 288 25.47 -4.37 23.45
N HIS A 289 24.46 -5.11 23.90
CA HIS A 289 23.17 -4.51 24.21
C HIS A 289 23.28 -3.66 25.47
N LYS A 290 22.68 -2.50 25.50
CA LYS A 290 22.64 -1.66 26.72
C LYS A 290 22.03 -2.39 27.91
N SER A 291 20.93 -3.14 27.67
CA SER A 291 20.30 -3.97 28.70
C SER A 291 21.29 -4.96 29.34
N CYS A 292 22.07 -5.66 28.50
CA CYS A 292 23.08 -6.60 29.00
C CYS A 292 24.19 -5.91 29.81
N LEU A 293 24.62 -4.71 29.40
CA LEU A 293 25.58 -3.93 30.17
C LEU A 293 25.03 -3.52 31.53
N TYR A 294 23.77 -3.10 31.60
CA TYR A 294 23.12 -2.75 32.88
C TYR A 294 23.03 -3.96 33.83
N GLU A 295 22.71 -5.16 33.33
CA GLU A 295 22.63 -6.36 34.15
C GLU A 295 23.97 -6.82 34.74
N VAL A 296 25.08 -6.59 34.03
CA VAL A 296 26.41 -6.97 34.49
C VAL A 296 27.04 -5.93 35.46
N CYS A 297 26.58 -4.67 35.36
CA CYS A 297 27.09 -3.57 36.19
C CYS A 297 26.33 -3.38 37.52
N MET A 298 25.24 -4.11 37.75
CA MET A 298 24.50 -4.15 39.02
C MET A 298 24.91 -5.33 39.87
#